data_e0f30fdc998355db44863a06061540f8
#
_entry.id   e0f30fdc998355db44863a06061540f8
#
_cell.length_a   1.000
_cell.length_b   1.000
_cell.length_c   1.000
_cell.angle_alpha   90.00
_cell.angle_beta   90.00
_cell.angle_gamma   90.00
#
_symmetry.space_group_name_H-M   'P 1'
#
loop_
_entity.id
_entity.type
_entity.pdbx_description
1 polymer ?
#
loop_
_entity_poly.entity_id
_entity_poly.type
_entity_poly.pdbx_seq_one_letter_code
_entity_poly.pdbx_strand_id
1 'polypeptide(L)'
;MIKRLSAIMLAALFLAFASACGRVADEQKTDSLYGGLFDTSKVHSIKVELSDEDWEDLKANPLEKTKYKAVVTIDGTKVEDVSFSTKGNTSLSQVADSDSDRYSFKINFGKFVKGKTYNGLKKLALNNVMSDATYMKDYLSYTIMRKAGVNASLVSYTTLSINGSLHGLYIAIEDVSDSFLTRNYGDDSGALYKPETSQLSNVGKDGKDRKDDERPEMTGEPPKGEPPAGMPATGEPPMGEGPQPGFPREGDPPGNGQFPGRPDVAGPAPGFGGASKGADLVYSDDEVSSYTDIFDNAENDVSLIDEHKLIKALKALNTGEEIEKYWDTDQVIRYFAAHNFVLNYDSYTGNMLHNYYLYERSGNVTVFPTDYNLAFGGFEAGTDATELLNGAIDTPLRGAEEASRPLWNMIASNEEYLAKYHSVYDELLKDYFESGECEKEIKRIRKMISPYVKSDPTAFYSFEEFEKAVDTLKTAVKLRSQSIRKQLDGSLASVTSEQKKEDMVDASAVNISAMGTQGGGGPNGGHGDLPAGPPNGGMQPGPGRQASQGTPPAPPNGGNQ
;
A
#
# COMPACT_ATOMS: atom_id res chain seq x y z
N MET A 1 -2.44 -24.28 49.58
CA MET A 1 -2.30 -24.32 48.10
C MET A 1 -3.60 -23.89 47.40
N ILE A 2 -4.75 -24.43 47.74
CA ILE A 2 -6.07 -24.12 47.10
C ILE A 2 -6.47 -22.64 47.19
N LYS A 3 -6.23 -21.95 48.31
CA LYS A 3 -6.54 -20.50 48.44
C LYS A 3 -5.68 -19.56 47.60
N ARG A 4 -4.47 -19.96 47.19
CA ARG A 4 -3.60 -19.18 46.28
C ARG A 4 -3.99 -19.36 44.80
N LEU A 5 -4.43 -20.56 44.40
CA LEU A 5 -4.97 -20.80 43.05
C LEU A 5 -6.29 -20.03 42.83
N SER A 6 -7.18 -19.97 43.84
CA SER A 6 -8.45 -19.20 43.70
C SER A 6 -8.20 -17.69 43.58
N ALA A 7 -7.18 -17.13 44.25
CA ALA A 7 -6.82 -15.73 44.13
C ALA A 7 -6.21 -15.36 42.73
N ILE A 8 -5.41 -16.25 42.18
CA ILE A 8 -4.82 -16.07 40.83
C ILE A 8 -5.91 -16.18 39.75
N MET A 9 -6.84 -17.14 39.86
CA MET A 9 -7.98 -17.26 38.95
C MET A 9 -8.91 -16.02 39.03
N LEU A 10 -9.17 -15.49 40.24
CA LEU A 10 -9.99 -14.28 40.41
C LEU A 10 -9.31 -13.03 39.83
N ALA A 11 -7.98 -12.90 40.00
CA ALA A 11 -7.21 -11.81 39.43
C ALA A 11 -7.16 -11.88 37.89
N ALA A 12 -7.00 -13.08 37.29
CA ALA A 12 -7.04 -13.28 35.86
C ALA A 12 -8.44 -12.99 35.26
N LEU A 13 -9.53 -13.34 35.99
CA LEU A 13 -10.91 -12.99 35.59
C LEU A 13 -11.14 -11.47 35.67
N PHE A 14 -10.60 -10.78 36.67
CA PHE A 14 -10.74 -9.33 36.83
C PHE A 14 -9.94 -8.58 35.72
N LEU A 15 -8.75 -9.05 35.37
CA LEU A 15 -7.95 -8.50 34.27
C LEU A 15 -8.64 -8.71 32.90
N ALA A 16 -9.22 -9.88 32.66
CA ALA A 16 -9.97 -10.15 31.44
C ALA A 16 -11.24 -9.29 31.33
N PHE A 17 -11.97 -9.08 32.45
CA PHE A 17 -13.15 -8.19 32.51
C PHE A 17 -12.76 -6.71 32.32
N ALA A 18 -11.66 -6.26 32.89
CA ALA A 18 -11.17 -4.89 32.73
C ALA A 18 -10.72 -4.61 31.29
N SER A 19 -10.06 -5.58 30.65
CA SER A 19 -9.67 -5.47 29.24
C SER A 19 -10.88 -5.48 28.30
N ALA A 20 -11.90 -6.32 28.55
CA ALA A 20 -13.11 -6.37 27.74
C ALA A 20 -13.96 -5.10 27.90
N CYS A 21 -14.12 -4.57 29.12
CA CYS A 21 -14.81 -3.30 29.37
C CYS A 21 -14.07 -2.10 28.79
N GLY A 22 -12.73 -2.09 28.82
CA GLY A 22 -11.93 -1.05 28.20
C GLY A 22 -12.07 -1.03 26.67
N ARG A 23 -12.06 -2.20 26.02
CA ARG A 23 -12.23 -2.32 24.56
C ARG A 23 -13.63 -1.89 24.09
N VAL A 24 -14.69 -2.27 24.78
CA VAL A 24 -16.07 -1.85 24.43
C VAL A 24 -16.27 -0.34 24.63
N ALA A 25 -15.69 0.26 25.66
CA ALA A 25 -15.74 1.70 25.88
C ALA A 25 -14.95 2.48 24.80
N ASP A 26 -13.87 1.92 24.28
CA ASP A 26 -13.05 2.53 23.23
C ASP A 26 -13.72 2.46 21.87
N GLU A 27 -14.39 1.36 21.52
CA GLU A 27 -15.20 1.24 20.30
C GLU A 27 -16.38 2.23 20.30
N GLN A 28 -17.14 2.32 21.39
CA GLN A 28 -18.25 3.29 21.52
C GLN A 28 -17.78 4.75 21.44
N LYS A 29 -16.58 5.05 21.95
CA LYS A 29 -15.99 6.38 21.84
C LYS A 29 -15.59 6.70 20.42
N THR A 30 -15.11 5.70 19.66
CA THR A 30 -14.70 5.85 18.26
C THR A 30 -15.88 6.10 17.35
N ASP A 31 -17.02 5.41 17.57
CA ASP A 31 -18.25 5.56 16.76
C ASP A 31 -18.85 6.97 16.85
N SER A 32 -18.63 7.69 17.95
CA SER A 32 -19.11 9.06 18.12
C SER A 32 -18.18 10.14 17.56
N LEU A 33 -16.94 9.79 17.22
CA LEU A 33 -15.98 10.73 16.65
C LEU A 33 -16.45 11.26 15.30
N TYR A 34 -15.99 12.45 14.97
CA TYR A 34 -16.23 13.07 13.66
C TYR A 34 -17.72 13.07 13.26
N GLY A 35 -18.59 13.35 14.26
CA GLY A 35 -20.04 13.39 14.04
C GLY A 35 -20.67 12.04 13.74
N GLY A 36 -20.00 10.95 14.10
CA GLY A 36 -20.47 9.59 13.87
C GLY A 36 -20.22 9.06 12.47
N LEU A 37 -19.38 9.71 11.67
CA LEU A 37 -19.07 9.26 10.28
C LEU A 37 -18.48 7.84 10.23
N PHE A 38 -17.81 7.40 11.29
CA PHE A 38 -17.19 6.08 11.36
C PHE A 38 -17.98 5.08 12.22
N ASP A 39 -19.29 5.32 12.44
CA ASP A 39 -20.22 4.33 12.96
C ASP A 39 -20.40 3.19 11.94
N THR A 40 -19.84 2.03 12.26
CA THR A 40 -19.84 0.87 11.34
C THR A 40 -21.14 0.09 11.32
N SER A 41 -22.15 0.50 12.09
CA SER A 41 -23.46 -0.18 12.16
C SER A 41 -24.38 0.13 10.98
N LYS A 42 -24.04 1.14 10.16
CA LYS A 42 -24.85 1.63 9.02
C LYS A 42 -23.98 2.00 7.82
N VAL A 43 -24.62 2.16 6.67
CA VAL A 43 -24.03 2.84 5.50
C VAL A 43 -24.36 4.32 5.58
N HIS A 44 -23.35 5.17 5.54
CA HIS A 44 -23.47 6.63 5.58
C HIS A 44 -23.89 7.19 4.20
N SER A 45 -24.17 8.49 4.15
CA SER A 45 -24.46 9.21 2.91
C SER A 45 -23.56 10.43 2.79
N ILE A 46 -22.78 10.48 1.70
CA ILE A 46 -21.98 11.63 1.32
C ILE A 46 -22.48 12.17 -0.02
N LYS A 47 -22.84 13.45 -0.03
CA LYS A 47 -23.24 14.17 -1.24
C LYS A 47 -22.23 15.27 -1.50
N VAL A 48 -21.73 15.33 -2.73
CA VAL A 48 -20.78 16.34 -3.20
C VAL A 48 -21.48 17.18 -4.27
N GLU A 49 -21.45 18.48 -4.11
CA GLU A 49 -21.98 19.45 -5.06
C GLU A 49 -20.83 20.38 -5.48
N LEU A 50 -20.54 20.40 -6.78
CA LEU A 50 -19.57 21.28 -7.42
C LEU A 50 -20.16 21.76 -8.76
N SER A 51 -19.52 22.74 -9.42
CA SER A 51 -20.01 23.18 -10.73
C SER A 51 -19.94 22.05 -11.76
N ASP A 52 -20.84 22.05 -12.74
CA ASP A 52 -20.79 21.05 -13.82
C ASP A 52 -19.49 21.17 -14.62
N GLU A 53 -18.96 22.40 -14.79
CA GLU A 53 -17.66 22.64 -15.42
C GLU A 53 -16.52 21.98 -14.66
N ASP A 54 -16.44 22.15 -13.32
CA ASP A 54 -15.43 21.53 -12.48
C ASP A 54 -15.54 19.99 -12.49
N TRP A 55 -16.77 19.46 -12.53
CA TRP A 55 -16.97 18.01 -12.59
C TRP A 55 -16.53 17.42 -13.94
N GLU A 56 -16.85 18.07 -15.06
CA GLU A 56 -16.41 17.63 -16.38
C GLU A 56 -14.88 17.76 -16.53
N ASP A 57 -14.27 18.83 -15.99
CA ASP A 57 -12.82 19.01 -16.00
C ASP A 57 -12.12 17.94 -15.14
N LEU A 58 -12.64 17.61 -13.95
CA LEU A 58 -12.13 16.52 -13.11
C LEU A 58 -12.14 15.18 -13.86
N LYS A 59 -13.21 14.88 -14.58
CA LYS A 59 -13.32 13.64 -15.38
C LYS A 59 -12.38 13.62 -16.59
N ALA A 60 -12.19 14.76 -17.22
CA ALA A 60 -11.30 14.91 -18.37
C ALA A 60 -9.82 14.85 -17.98
N ASN A 61 -9.46 15.33 -16.79
CA ASN A 61 -8.10 15.48 -16.31
C ASN A 61 -7.86 14.83 -14.92
N PRO A 62 -8.26 13.55 -14.71
CA PRO A 62 -8.26 12.95 -13.37
C PRO A 62 -6.87 12.83 -12.75
N LEU A 63 -5.83 12.68 -13.58
CA LEU A 63 -4.44 12.51 -13.13
C LEU A 63 -3.82 13.79 -12.57
N GLU A 64 -4.35 14.96 -12.92
CA GLU A 64 -3.86 16.25 -12.40
C GLU A 64 -4.19 16.45 -10.91
N LYS A 65 -5.15 15.68 -10.37
CA LYS A 65 -5.58 15.76 -8.96
C LYS A 65 -5.92 17.18 -8.52
N THR A 66 -6.47 17.97 -9.46
CA THR A 66 -6.89 19.35 -9.23
C THR A 66 -7.85 19.45 -8.06
N LYS A 67 -7.70 20.48 -7.23
CA LYS A 67 -8.48 20.69 -6.01
C LYS A 67 -9.68 21.59 -6.30
N TYR A 68 -10.81 20.99 -6.65
CA TYR A 68 -12.06 21.73 -6.94
C TYR A 68 -12.76 22.15 -5.66
N LYS A 69 -13.36 23.32 -5.70
CA LYS A 69 -14.18 23.83 -4.60
C LYS A 69 -15.56 23.18 -4.62
N ALA A 70 -15.95 22.57 -3.51
CA ALA A 70 -17.22 21.84 -3.43
C ALA A 70 -17.97 22.14 -2.12
N VAL A 71 -19.22 21.77 -2.13
CA VAL A 71 -20.07 21.63 -0.93
C VAL A 71 -20.27 20.15 -0.67
N VAL A 72 -20.01 19.72 0.57
CA VAL A 72 -20.17 18.32 0.97
C VAL A 72 -21.24 18.23 2.06
N THR A 73 -22.19 17.32 1.88
CA THR A 73 -23.20 16.99 2.90
C THR A 73 -22.98 15.55 3.38
N ILE A 74 -22.66 15.38 4.66
CA ILE A 74 -22.41 14.08 5.31
C ILE A 74 -23.55 13.82 6.28
N ASP A 75 -24.34 12.77 6.07
CA ASP A 75 -25.50 12.41 6.91
C ASP A 75 -26.42 13.60 7.23
N GLY A 76 -26.61 14.51 6.27
CA GLY A 76 -27.43 15.72 6.41
C GLY A 76 -26.67 16.94 6.94
N THR A 77 -25.45 16.81 7.43
CA THR A 77 -24.63 17.95 7.87
C THR A 77 -23.85 18.54 6.70
N LYS A 78 -24.14 19.79 6.35
CA LYS A 78 -23.53 20.51 5.22
C LYS A 78 -22.22 21.20 5.62
N VAL A 79 -21.19 21.06 4.79
CA VAL A 79 -19.91 21.78 4.88
C VAL A 79 -19.59 22.39 3.53
N GLU A 80 -19.47 23.71 3.48
CA GLU A 80 -19.15 24.48 2.28
C GLU A 80 -17.66 24.74 2.16
N ASP A 81 -17.19 25.20 0.99
CA ASP A 81 -15.79 25.58 0.73
C ASP A 81 -14.78 24.48 1.08
N VAL A 82 -15.09 23.24 0.77
CA VAL A 82 -14.17 22.11 0.91
C VAL A 82 -13.50 21.79 -0.42
N SER A 83 -12.33 21.16 -0.38
CA SER A 83 -11.67 20.66 -1.58
C SER A 83 -12.14 19.24 -1.87
N PHE A 84 -12.52 18.99 -3.13
CA PHE A 84 -12.79 17.68 -3.68
C PHE A 84 -11.82 17.40 -4.83
N SER A 85 -11.19 16.24 -4.86
CA SER A 85 -10.23 15.86 -5.91
C SER A 85 -10.14 14.35 -6.05
N THR A 86 -9.64 13.88 -7.18
CA THR A 86 -9.21 12.49 -7.33
C THR A 86 -8.04 12.15 -6.41
N LYS A 87 -7.85 10.87 -6.11
CA LYS A 87 -6.71 10.33 -5.34
C LYS A 87 -6.25 8.98 -5.90
N GLY A 88 -5.03 8.61 -5.56
CA GLY A 88 -4.39 7.37 -5.98
C GLY A 88 -3.30 7.62 -7.03
N ASN A 89 -2.54 6.61 -7.35
CA ASN A 89 -1.52 6.63 -8.40
C ASN A 89 -1.88 5.55 -9.44
N THR A 90 -1.43 4.31 -9.27
CA THR A 90 -1.67 3.20 -10.22
C THR A 90 -3.17 2.95 -10.45
N SER A 91 -3.98 2.84 -9.40
CA SER A 91 -5.42 2.64 -9.53
C SER A 91 -6.14 3.81 -10.20
N LEU A 92 -5.67 5.05 -9.97
CA LEU A 92 -6.21 6.23 -10.65
C LEU A 92 -5.92 6.19 -12.15
N SER A 93 -4.68 5.86 -12.56
CA SER A 93 -4.32 5.72 -13.97
C SER A 93 -5.12 4.60 -14.63
N GLN A 94 -5.30 3.46 -13.97
CA GLN A 94 -6.10 2.35 -14.51
C GLN A 94 -7.56 2.72 -14.75
N VAL A 95 -8.18 3.49 -13.84
CA VAL A 95 -9.55 3.99 -14.06
C VAL A 95 -9.58 5.04 -15.17
N ALA A 96 -8.59 5.95 -15.21
CA ALA A 96 -8.51 6.98 -16.26
C ALA A 96 -8.32 6.39 -17.66
N ASP A 97 -7.67 5.22 -17.77
CA ASP A 97 -7.49 4.49 -19.03
C ASP A 97 -8.71 3.61 -19.41
N SER A 98 -9.78 3.62 -18.59
CA SER A 98 -11.00 2.85 -18.81
C SER A 98 -12.19 3.77 -19.16
N ASP A 99 -13.34 3.18 -19.49
CA ASP A 99 -14.60 3.90 -19.71
C ASP A 99 -15.31 4.31 -18.40
N SER A 100 -14.68 4.10 -17.24
CA SER A 100 -15.26 4.38 -15.92
C SER A 100 -14.81 5.74 -15.39
N ASP A 101 -15.70 6.45 -14.72
CA ASP A 101 -15.42 7.66 -13.94
C ASP A 101 -15.44 7.40 -12.41
N ARG A 102 -15.45 6.12 -12.01
CA ARG A 102 -15.46 5.69 -10.61
C ARG A 102 -14.06 5.84 -9.98
N TYR A 103 -13.60 7.07 -9.87
CA TYR A 103 -12.32 7.37 -9.22
C TYR A 103 -12.40 7.21 -7.70
N SER A 104 -11.27 6.98 -7.04
CA SER A 104 -11.14 7.28 -5.62
C SER A 104 -10.98 8.79 -5.43
N PHE A 105 -11.59 9.33 -4.35
CA PHE A 105 -11.60 10.77 -4.10
C PHE A 105 -10.98 11.12 -2.75
N LYS A 106 -10.55 12.37 -2.62
CA LYS A 106 -10.12 12.98 -1.36
C LYS A 106 -10.93 14.26 -1.10
N ILE A 107 -11.46 14.36 0.11
CA ILE A 107 -12.08 15.58 0.65
C ILE A 107 -11.11 16.20 1.65
N ASN A 108 -10.77 17.49 1.46
CA ASN A 108 -9.99 18.25 2.43
C ASN A 108 -10.84 19.44 2.91
N PHE A 109 -11.28 19.38 4.15
CA PHE A 109 -12.17 20.37 4.74
C PHE A 109 -11.48 21.72 4.98
N GLY A 110 -10.17 21.71 5.23
CA GLY A 110 -9.39 22.90 5.56
C GLY A 110 -8.63 23.55 4.41
N LYS A 111 -8.75 23.03 3.16
CA LYS A 111 -7.93 23.49 2.03
C LYS A 111 -8.14 24.97 1.68
N PHE A 112 -9.40 25.41 1.60
CA PHE A 112 -9.77 26.78 1.21
C PHE A 112 -10.06 27.68 2.40
N VAL A 113 -10.36 27.11 3.57
CA VAL A 113 -10.61 27.86 4.80
C VAL A 113 -9.77 27.23 5.92
N LYS A 114 -8.70 27.91 6.31
CA LYS A 114 -7.76 27.43 7.34
C LYS A 114 -8.50 27.05 8.64
N GLY A 115 -8.19 25.87 9.16
CA GLY A 115 -8.78 25.36 10.41
C GLY A 115 -10.19 24.77 10.29
N LYS A 116 -10.81 24.81 9.10
CA LYS A 116 -12.11 24.16 8.88
C LYS A 116 -11.96 22.63 8.93
N THR A 117 -12.90 21.97 9.61
CA THR A 117 -12.97 20.51 9.76
C THR A 117 -14.42 20.07 9.68
N TYR A 118 -14.65 18.76 9.49
CA TYR A 118 -15.94 18.12 9.73
C TYR A 118 -15.89 17.47 11.14
N ASN A 119 -16.46 18.13 12.14
CA ASN A 119 -16.44 17.66 13.53
C ASN A 119 -15.03 17.23 14.02
N GLY A 120 -13.99 17.97 13.66
CA GLY A 120 -12.60 17.67 13.98
C GLY A 120 -11.84 16.87 12.90
N LEU A 121 -12.51 16.24 11.93
CA LEU A 121 -11.87 15.55 10.81
C LEU A 121 -11.35 16.56 9.79
N LYS A 122 -10.07 16.45 9.42
CA LYS A 122 -9.40 17.38 8.50
C LYS A 122 -9.45 16.92 7.04
N LYS A 123 -9.26 15.62 6.82
CA LYS A 123 -9.26 15.00 5.48
C LYS A 123 -9.98 13.65 5.52
N LEU A 124 -10.66 13.32 4.44
CA LEU A 124 -11.37 12.06 4.24
C LEU A 124 -11.02 11.47 2.88
N ALA A 125 -10.65 10.20 2.85
CA ALA A 125 -10.49 9.45 1.62
C ALA A 125 -11.76 8.63 1.33
N LEU A 126 -12.13 8.55 0.05
CA LEU A 126 -13.23 7.73 -0.47
C LEU A 126 -12.65 6.73 -1.46
N ASN A 127 -12.49 5.48 -1.06
CA ASN A 127 -11.91 4.43 -1.91
C ASN A 127 -12.98 3.78 -2.77
N ASN A 128 -12.69 3.63 -4.07
CA ASN A 128 -13.60 3.14 -5.11
C ASN A 128 -13.72 1.62 -5.21
N VAL A 129 -12.92 0.87 -4.43
CA VAL A 129 -12.88 -0.61 -4.37
C VAL A 129 -12.53 -1.30 -5.69
N MET A 130 -11.77 -0.65 -6.58
CA MET A 130 -11.43 -1.19 -7.89
C MET A 130 -10.77 -2.59 -7.85
N SER A 131 -9.84 -2.83 -6.90
CA SER A 131 -9.12 -4.11 -6.75
C SER A 131 -9.73 -5.01 -5.67
N ASP A 132 -10.98 -4.73 -5.27
CA ASP A 132 -11.64 -5.43 -4.15
C ASP A 132 -13.10 -5.78 -4.45
N ALA A 133 -13.31 -6.95 -5.06
CA ALA A 133 -14.65 -7.48 -5.31
C ALA A 133 -15.44 -7.77 -4.02
N THR A 134 -14.75 -7.86 -2.87
CA THR A 134 -15.39 -8.10 -1.58
C THR A 134 -15.97 -6.83 -0.96
N TYR A 135 -15.49 -5.66 -1.37
CA TYR A 135 -15.72 -4.37 -0.71
C TYR A 135 -15.28 -4.36 0.77
N MET A 136 -14.43 -5.31 1.21
CA MET A 136 -14.12 -5.51 2.64
C MET A 136 -12.63 -5.53 2.95
N LYS A 137 -11.73 -5.55 1.96
CA LYS A 137 -10.29 -5.71 2.23
C LYS A 137 -9.74 -4.56 3.08
N ASP A 138 -9.96 -3.30 2.69
CA ASP A 138 -9.58 -2.14 3.50
C ASP A 138 -10.28 -2.16 4.87
N TYR A 139 -11.61 -2.35 4.87
CA TYR A 139 -12.39 -2.35 6.11
C TYR A 139 -11.87 -3.39 7.11
N LEU A 140 -11.68 -4.62 6.65
CA LEU A 140 -11.28 -5.73 7.50
C LEU A 140 -9.82 -5.59 7.95
N SER A 141 -8.92 -5.15 7.06
CA SER A 141 -7.52 -4.93 7.39
C SER A 141 -7.34 -3.87 8.48
N TYR A 142 -7.97 -2.70 8.35
CA TYR A 142 -7.91 -1.67 9.39
C TYR A 142 -8.60 -2.13 10.70
N THR A 143 -9.63 -2.97 10.61
CA THR A 143 -10.26 -3.57 11.80
C THR A 143 -9.30 -4.52 12.51
N ILE A 144 -8.63 -5.42 11.78
CA ILE A 144 -7.61 -6.34 12.31
C ILE A 144 -6.45 -5.55 12.94
N MET A 145 -5.97 -4.49 12.28
CA MET A 145 -4.94 -3.60 12.82
C MET A 145 -5.34 -3.04 14.19
N ARG A 146 -6.54 -2.45 14.30
CA ARG A 146 -7.03 -1.90 15.59
C ARG A 146 -7.24 -2.99 16.63
N LYS A 147 -7.71 -4.18 16.26
CA LYS A 147 -7.83 -5.32 17.18
C LYS A 147 -6.48 -5.81 17.70
N ALA A 148 -5.43 -5.71 16.90
CA ALA A 148 -4.04 -5.95 17.31
C ALA A 148 -3.45 -4.82 18.16
N GLY A 149 -4.15 -3.69 18.34
CA GLY A 149 -3.68 -2.52 19.09
C GLY A 149 -2.83 -1.55 18.26
N VAL A 150 -2.88 -1.64 16.93
CA VAL A 150 -2.19 -0.70 16.03
C VAL A 150 -3.00 0.57 15.86
N ASN A 151 -2.35 1.72 15.92
CA ASN A 151 -2.93 2.99 15.51
C ASN A 151 -3.20 2.96 14.00
N ALA A 152 -4.46 2.76 13.63
CA ALA A 152 -4.88 2.64 12.24
C ALA A 152 -6.10 3.52 11.95
N SER A 153 -6.32 3.84 10.68
CA SER A 153 -7.42 4.66 10.20
C SER A 153 -8.78 4.10 10.60
N LEU A 154 -9.73 4.98 10.91
CA LEU A 154 -11.13 4.65 11.02
C LEU A 154 -11.72 4.44 9.63
N VAL A 155 -12.67 3.52 9.51
CA VAL A 155 -13.30 3.18 8.23
C VAL A 155 -14.80 2.95 8.41
N SER A 156 -15.56 3.32 7.39
CA SER A 156 -16.98 3.04 7.30
C SER A 156 -17.42 2.92 5.82
N TYR A 157 -18.67 2.54 5.60
CA TYR A 157 -19.26 2.52 4.26
C TYR A 157 -20.12 3.75 4.03
N THR A 158 -20.05 4.28 2.81
CA THR A 158 -20.88 5.43 2.41
C THR A 158 -21.39 5.29 1.00
N THR A 159 -22.61 5.75 0.74
CA THR A 159 -23.04 6.08 -0.61
C THR A 159 -22.46 7.43 -0.98
N LEU A 160 -21.88 7.54 -2.16
CA LEU A 160 -21.45 8.80 -2.74
C LEU A 160 -22.44 9.24 -3.81
N SER A 161 -22.91 10.49 -3.71
CA SER A 161 -23.66 11.15 -4.78
C SER A 161 -22.93 12.41 -5.21
N ILE A 162 -22.85 12.67 -6.52
CA ILE A 162 -22.21 13.84 -7.10
C ILE A 162 -23.26 14.60 -7.93
N ASN A 163 -23.43 15.89 -7.67
CA ASN A 163 -24.42 16.76 -8.30
C ASN A 163 -25.83 16.15 -8.34
N GLY A 164 -26.24 15.51 -7.23
CA GLY A 164 -27.55 14.87 -7.07
C GLY A 164 -27.69 13.47 -7.64
N SER A 165 -26.73 12.96 -8.42
CA SER A 165 -26.74 11.61 -8.99
C SER A 165 -25.98 10.63 -8.10
N LEU A 166 -26.55 9.45 -7.84
CA LEU A 166 -25.86 8.38 -7.12
C LEU A 166 -24.65 7.92 -7.95
N HIS A 167 -23.44 8.02 -7.34
CA HIS A 167 -22.19 7.60 -7.97
C HIS A 167 -21.78 6.18 -7.54
N GLY A 168 -22.16 5.72 -6.36
CA GLY A 168 -21.96 4.34 -5.92
C GLY A 168 -21.71 4.17 -4.43
N LEU A 169 -21.34 2.93 -4.04
CA LEU A 169 -20.91 2.56 -2.70
C LEU A 169 -19.38 2.69 -2.60
N TYR A 170 -18.91 3.43 -1.60
CA TYR A 170 -17.49 3.70 -1.33
C TYR A 170 -17.11 3.30 0.08
N ILE A 171 -15.81 3.09 0.31
CA ILE A 171 -15.24 3.00 1.65
C ILE A 171 -14.73 4.39 2.03
N ALA A 172 -15.29 4.95 3.11
CA ALA A 172 -14.81 6.17 3.73
C ALA A 172 -13.69 5.82 4.72
N ILE A 173 -12.52 6.43 4.54
CA ILE A 173 -11.31 6.15 5.33
C ILE A 173 -10.79 7.45 5.92
N GLU A 174 -10.54 7.48 7.23
CA GLU A 174 -9.82 8.55 7.88
C GLU A 174 -8.43 8.71 7.25
N ASP A 175 -8.16 9.87 6.69
CA ASP A 175 -6.83 10.15 6.11
C ASP A 175 -5.79 10.29 7.22
N VAL A 176 -4.61 9.68 7.07
CA VAL A 176 -3.51 9.84 8.02
C VAL A 176 -2.97 11.26 7.91
N SER A 177 -3.44 12.13 8.76
CA SER A 177 -3.18 13.57 8.78
C SER A 177 -3.32 14.10 10.20
N ASP A 178 -3.29 15.41 10.40
CA ASP A 178 -3.32 16.06 11.72
C ASP A 178 -4.49 15.56 12.60
N SER A 179 -5.69 15.29 12.02
CA SER A 179 -6.82 14.74 12.81
C SER A 179 -6.57 13.32 13.30
N PHE A 180 -5.93 12.48 12.47
CA PHE A 180 -5.50 11.15 12.87
C PHE A 180 -4.45 11.21 14.00
N LEU A 181 -3.45 12.10 13.85
CA LEU A 181 -2.41 12.29 14.87
C LEU A 181 -3.02 12.79 16.19
N THR A 182 -3.89 13.81 16.12
CA THR A 182 -4.60 14.34 17.30
C THR A 182 -5.44 13.27 17.99
N ARG A 183 -6.11 12.39 17.24
CA ARG A 183 -6.91 11.30 17.81
C ARG A 183 -6.06 10.27 18.56
N ASN A 184 -4.89 9.93 18.03
CA ASN A 184 -4.05 8.87 18.58
C ASN A 184 -3.05 9.39 19.63
N TYR A 185 -2.60 10.66 19.52
CA TYR A 185 -1.53 11.22 20.34
C TYR A 185 -1.91 12.47 21.15
N GLY A 186 -3.14 12.97 20.99
CA GLY A 186 -3.65 14.17 21.68
C GLY A 186 -3.32 15.49 20.99
N ASP A 187 -2.33 15.51 20.11
CA ASP A 187 -1.94 16.65 19.26
C ASP A 187 -1.37 16.15 17.92
N ASP A 188 -1.08 17.06 17.01
CA ASP A 188 -0.50 16.80 15.70
C ASP A 188 0.98 17.22 15.61
N SER A 189 1.65 17.40 16.76
CA SER A 189 3.08 17.76 16.81
C SER A 189 3.95 16.56 16.42
N GLY A 190 4.79 16.73 15.44
CA GLY A 190 5.70 15.68 14.95
C GLY A 190 5.76 15.68 13.44
N ALA A 191 6.74 14.96 12.90
CA ALA A 191 6.97 14.86 11.47
C ALA A 191 6.33 13.58 10.91
N LEU A 192 5.47 13.75 9.91
CA LEU A 192 4.76 12.65 9.24
C LEU A 192 5.29 12.50 7.82
N TYR A 193 5.75 11.31 7.48
CA TYR A 193 6.28 10.98 6.16
C TYR A 193 5.52 9.79 5.56
N LYS A 194 5.34 9.81 4.24
CA LYS A 194 4.81 8.70 3.46
C LYS A 194 5.86 8.21 2.47
N PRO A 195 6.78 7.30 2.84
CA PRO A 195 7.84 6.87 1.94
C PRO A 195 7.29 6.32 0.63
N GLU A 196 7.84 6.81 -0.48
CA GLU A 196 7.50 6.37 -1.83
C GLU A 196 8.77 6.41 -2.71
N THR A 197 9.04 5.33 -3.44
CA THR A 197 10.16 5.34 -4.38
C THR A 197 9.89 6.28 -5.54
N SER A 198 10.94 6.90 -6.10
CA SER A 198 10.84 7.85 -7.21
C SER A 198 10.17 7.27 -8.46
N GLN A 199 10.19 5.96 -8.64
CA GLN A 199 9.49 5.28 -9.73
C GLN A 199 7.96 5.33 -9.57
N LEU A 200 7.46 5.18 -8.35
CA LEU A 200 6.03 5.27 -8.04
C LEU A 200 5.53 6.72 -8.05
N SER A 201 6.34 7.65 -7.57
CA SER A 201 5.98 9.08 -7.54
C SER A 201 5.91 9.71 -8.94
N ASN A 202 6.53 9.09 -9.95
CA ASN A 202 6.49 9.53 -11.34
C ASN A 202 5.36 8.89 -12.16
N VAL A 203 4.69 7.87 -11.66
CA VAL A 203 3.48 7.32 -12.28
C VAL A 203 2.35 8.35 -12.13
N GLY A 204 2.00 9.03 -13.21
CA GLY A 204 0.98 10.11 -13.21
C GLY A 204 1.53 11.54 -13.24
N LYS A 205 2.86 11.73 -13.24
CA LYS A 205 3.48 13.02 -13.54
C LYS A 205 4.01 13.01 -14.98
N ASP A 206 3.11 12.97 -15.96
CA ASP A 206 3.50 13.29 -17.31
C ASP A 206 3.83 14.79 -17.41
N GLY A 207 5.11 15.04 -17.50
CA GLY A 207 5.78 16.04 -18.36
C GLY A 207 5.47 17.53 -18.18
N LYS A 208 4.63 18.02 -17.24
CA LYS A 208 4.24 19.44 -17.19
C LYS A 208 4.48 20.21 -15.88
N ASP A 209 4.85 19.56 -14.80
CA ASP A 209 5.20 20.26 -13.56
C ASP A 209 6.70 20.15 -13.22
N ARG A 210 7.58 20.47 -14.17
CA ARG A 210 8.80 21.18 -13.84
C ARG A 210 8.41 22.65 -13.72
N LYS A 211 7.92 23.05 -12.57
CA LYS A 211 8.10 24.44 -12.16
C LYS A 211 9.60 24.63 -12.08
N ASP A 212 10.09 25.51 -12.96
CA ASP A 212 11.33 26.24 -12.74
C ASP A 212 11.15 27.07 -11.46
N ASP A 213 11.24 26.41 -10.31
CA ASP A 213 11.43 27.08 -9.04
C ASP A 213 12.86 27.57 -9.01
N GLU A 214 12.97 28.87 -9.26
CA GLU A 214 14.04 29.82 -9.04
C GLU A 214 15.27 29.21 -8.34
N ARG A 215 16.16 28.64 -9.16
CA ARG A 215 17.56 28.58 -8.81
C ARG A 215 18.02 30.03 -8.67
N PRO A 216 18.56 30.49 -7.53
CA PRO A 216 19.18 31.80 -7.49
C PRO A 216 20.25 31.84 -8.57
N GLU A 217 20.09 32.76 -9.54
CA GLU A 217 21.17 33.10 -10.47
C GLU A 217 22.39 33.48 -9.66
N MET A 218 23.36 32.60 -9.61
CA MET A 218 24.71 33.00 -9.21
C MET A 218 25.29 33.84 -10.35
N THR A 219 25.00 35.12 -10.33
CA THR A 219 25.75 36.11 -11.10
C THR A 219 27.13 36.27 -10.45
N GLY A 220 28.05 35.42 -10.83
CA GLY A 220 29.46 35.49 -10.53
C GLY A 220 30.22 35.08 -11.77
N GLU A 221 30.80 36.08 -12.50
CA GLU A 221 31.75 35.77 -13.56
C GLU A 221 32.89 34.88 -13.00
N PRO A 222 33.29 33.81 -13.74
CA PRO A 222 34.44 33.02 -13.31
C PRO A 222 35.71 33.86 -13.42
N PRO A 223 36.62 33.82 -12.46
CA PRO A 223 37.90 34.56 -12.54
C PRO A 223 38.71 34.03 -13.71
N LYS A 224 39.12 34.91 -14.62
CA LYS A 224 40.13 34.69 -15.65
C LYS A 224 41.47 34.47 -14.99
N GLY A 225 41.84 33.21 -14.77
CA GLY A 225 43.21 32.83 -14.40
C GLY A 225 43.85 32.16 -15.61
N GLU A 226 44.96 32.75 -16.10
CA GLU A 226 45.80 32.15 -17.14
C GLU A 226 46.41 30.83 -16.62
N PRO A 227 46.51 29.79 -17.47
CA PRO A 227 47.18 28.54 -17.08
C PRO A 227 48.70 28.74 -17.08
N PRO A 228 49.45 28.16 -16.11
CA PRO A 228 50.90 28.18 -16.14
C PRO A 228 51.44 27.36 -17.32
N ALA A 229 52.39 27.96 -18.04
CA ALA A 229 53.08 27.38 -19.16
C ALA A 229 53.96 26.19 -18.74
N GLY A 230 53.88 25.13 -19.50
CA GLY A 230 54.93 24.09 -19.56
C GLY A 230 54.51 22.65 -19.34
N MET A 231 54.05 22.03 -20.42
CA MET A 231 54.36 20.62 -20.72
C MET A 231 54.02 20.32 -22.19
N PRO A 232 54.87 19.53 -22.88
CA PRO A 232 54.80 19.39 -24.34
C PRO A 232 53.76 18.38 -24.81
N ALA A 233 53.12 18.73 -25.92
CA ALA A 233 52.27 17.82 -26.69
C ALA A 233 53.09 16.75 -27.36
N THR A 234 52.80 15.46 -27.11
CA THR A 234 53.01 14.36 -28.07
C THR A 234 52.27 13.10 -27.59
N GLY A 235 51.56 12.46 -28.49
CA GLY A 235 51.26 11.04 -28.41
C GLY A 235 49.78 10.66 -28.42
N GLU A 236 49.22 10.43 -29.59
CA GLU A 236 48.01 9.62 -29.77
C GLU A 236 48.20 8.22 -29.16
N PRO A 237 47.26 7.65 -28.44
CA PRO A 237 47.32 6.25 -28.06
C PRO A 237 46.77 5.38 -29.19
N PRO A 238 47.38 4.20 -29.43
CA PRO A 238 46.97 3.30 -30.52
C PRO A 238 45.66 2.58 -30.16
N MET A 239 44.82 2.41 -31.16
CA MET A 239 43.63 1.55 -31.14
C MET A 239 44.05 0.10 -30.92
N GLY A 240 43.70 -0.46 -29.76
CA GLY A 240 43.80 -1.87 -29.47
C GLY A 240 42.50 -2.58 -29.80
N GLU A 241 42.60 -3.56 -30.70
CA GLU A 241 41.50 -4.46 -31.05
C GLU A 241 41.02 -5.27 -29.84
N GLY A 242 39.70 -5.22 -29.57
CA GLY A 242 39.07 -6.08 -28.58
C GLY A 242 38.88 -7.51 -29.11
N PRO A 243 38.95 -8.55 -28.26
CA PRO A 243 38.80 -9.93 -28.73
C PRO A 243 37.35 -10.24 -29.11
N GLN A 244 37.19 -10.82 -30.32
CA GLN A 244 35.94 -11.38 -30.81
C GLN A 244 35.59 -12.69 -30.09
N PRO A 245 34.30 -12.98 -29.80
CA PRO A 245 33.89 -14.29 -29.28
C PRO A 245 33.89 -15.32 -30.41
N GLY A 246 34.72 -16.37 -30.22
CA GLY A 246 34.80 -17.51 -31.13
C GLY A 246 33.58 -18.43 -30.97
N PHE A 247 33.06 -18.89 -32.12
CA PHE A 247 32.05 -19.95 -32.23
C PHE A 247 32.65 -21.32 -31.88
N PRO A 248 31.89 -22.24 -31.21
CA PRO A 248 32.37 -23.61 -30.96
C PRO A 248 32.30 -24.44 -32.26
N ARG A 249 33.36 -25.22 -32.47
CA ARG A 249 33.43 -26.28 -33.50
C ARG A 249 32.77 -27.55 -32.97
N GLU A 250 32.00 -28.21 -33.87
CA GLU A 250 31.47 -29.56 -33.68
C GLU A 250 32.57 -30.59 -33.38
N GLY A 251 32.26 -31.50 -32.47
CA GLY A 251 32.83 -32.83 -32.35
C GLY A 251 33.64 -33.07 -31.10
N ASP A 252 32.94 -33.59 -30.04
CA ASP A 252 33.49 -34.62 -29.16
C ASP A 252 32.37 -35.26 -28.28
N PRO A 253 32.49 -36.52 -27.86
CA PRO A 253 31.39 -37.37 -27.37
C PRO A 253 31.12 -37.24 -25.87
N PRO A 254 30.03 -37.83 -25.36
CA PRO A 254 29.45 -37.49 -24.05
C PRO A 254 30.21 -38.13 -22.89
N GLY A 255 30.64 -37.31 -21.96
CA GLY A 255 31.13 -37.71 -20.66
C GLY A 255 30.03 -37.69 -19.61
N ASN A 256 29.74 -38.86 -19.07
CA ASN A 256 28.80 -39.13 -18.00
C ASN A 256 29.31 -38.51 -16.69
N GLY A 257 28.63 -37.52 -16.14
CA GLY A 257 28.93 -36.92 -14.84
C GLY A 257 27.65 -36.39 -14.20
N GLN A 258 27.05 -37.24 -13.39
CA GLN A 258 25.89 -36.98 -12.56
C GLN A 258 26.23 -35.98 -11.46
N PHE A 259 25.70 -34.74 -11.52
CA PHE A 259 25.65 -33.80 -10.39
C PHE A 259 24.22 -33.75 -9.85
N PRO A 260 24.04 -33.77 -8.51
CA PRO A 260 22.68 -33.72 -7.93
C PRO A 260 22.05 -32.36 -8.19
N GLY A 261 20.76 -32.40 -8.55
CA GLY A 261 19.96 -31.25 -8.94
C GLY A 261 19.97 -30.12 -7.94
N ARG A 262 20.31 -28.94 -8.40
CA ARG A 262 19.91 -27.67 -7.80
C ARG A 262 18.41 -27.51 -8.07
N PRO A 263 17.59 -27.16 -7.06
CA PRO A 263 16.22 -26.74 -7.35
C PRO A 263 16.30 -25.45 -8.19
N ASP A 264 15.51 -25.42 -9.26
CA ASP A 264 15.26 -24.20 -10.04
C ASP A 264 14.60 -23.16 -9.15
N VAL A 265 15.42 -22.31 -8.54
CA VAL A 265 14.96 -21.05 -7.95
C VAL A 265 14.78 -20.14 -9.16
N ALA A 266 13.53 -19.90 -9.55
CA ALA A 266 13.22 -18.81 -10.47
C ALA A 266 13.92 -17.56 -9.94
N GLY A 267 14.91 -17.09 -10.70
CA GLY A 267 15.61 -15.84 -10.39
C GLY A 267 14.58 -14.71 -10.28
N PRO A 268 14.84 -13.69 -9.45
CA PRO A 268 13.93 -12.56 -9.32
C PRO A 268 13.65 -11.99 -10.71
N ALA A 269 12.37 -11.81 -11.02
CA ALA A 269 11.93 -11.05 -12.18
C ALA A 269 12.74 -9.74 -12.21
N PRO A 270 13.14 -9.21 -13.40
CA PRO A 270 13.88 -7.96 -13.48
C PRO A 270 13.04 -6.88 -12.78
N GLY A 271 13.51 -6.50 -11.58
CA GLY A 271 12.76 -5.71 -10.64
C GLY A 271 12.47 -4.31 -11.19
N PHE A 272 11.37 -3.75 -10.79
CA PHE A 272 11.13 -2.31 -10.67
C PHE A 272 12.07 -1.68 -9.60
N GLY A 273 13.31 -2.14 -9.49
CA GLY A 273 14.25 -1.76 -8.46
C GLY A 273 15.29 -0.77 -8.99
N GLY A 274 14.95 0.50 -9.08
CA GLY A 274 15.92 1.55 -8.83
C GLY A 274 16.38 1.45 -7.37
N ALA A 275 17.66 1.77 -7.06
CA ALA A 275 18.14 1.78 -5.69
C ALA A 275 17.23 2.67 -4.84
N SER A 276 16.66 2.12 -3.76
CA SER A 276 15.88 2.89 -2.79
C SER A 276 16.74 3.99 -2.19
N LYS A 277 16.15 5.17 -2.02
CA LYS A 277 16.74 6.29 -1.28
C LYS A 277 16.02 6.46 0.05
N GLY A 278 16.02 5.41 0.85
CA GLY A 278 15.52 5.38 2.21
C GLY A 278 14.16 4.70 2.41
N ALA A 279 13.36 4.43 1.36
CA ALA A 279 12.06 3.75 1.53
C ALA A 279 12.19 2.30 2.05
N ASP A 280 13.36 1.69 1.98
CA ASP A 280 13.70 0.41 2.60
C ASP A 280 14.10 0.52 4.07
N LEU A 281 14.27 1.75 4.59
CA LEU A 281 14.73 2.10 5.94
C LEU A 281 16.17 1.63 6.25
N VAL A 282 16.96 1.35 5.22
CA VAL A 282 18.39 1.04 5.37
C VAL A 282 19.15 2.34 5.61
N TYR A 283 19.93 2.39 6.71
CA TYR A 283 20.79 3.52 6.99
C TYR A 283 21.99 3.52 6.03
N SER A 284 22.23 4.64 5.35
CA SER A 284 23.39 4.85 4.48
C SER A 284 24.43 5.78 5.11
N ASP A 285 24.00 6.98 5.50
CA ASP A 285 24.84 8.03 6.08
C ASP A 285 23.97 9.05 6.85
N ASP A 286 24.60 10.13 7.35
CA ASP A 286 23.90 11.16 8.13
C ASP A 286 23.38 12.35 7.23
N GLU A 287 23.41 12.22 5.89
CA GLU A 287 23.01 13.26 4.96
C GLU A 287 21.52 13.11 4.57
N VAL A 288 20.76 14.20 4.70
CA VAL A 288 19.31 14.24 4.35
C VAL A 288 19.07 13.85 2.88
N SER A 289 19.96 14.26 1.98
CA SER A 289 19.86 13.96 0.54
C SER A 289 19.95 12.49 0.18
N SER A 290 20.39 11.63 1.10
CA SER A 290 20.45 10.19 0.91
C SER A 290 19.08 9.51 1.09
N TYR A 291 18.05 10.22 1.61
CA TYR A 291 16.75 9.68 1.98
C TYR A 291 15.59 10.40 1.29
N THR A 292 15.75 10.77 0.02
CA THR A 292 14.74 11.54 -0.73
C THR A 292 13.41 10.82 -0.88
N ASP A 293 13.38 9.48 -0.91
CA ASP A 293 12.13 8.70 -0.94
C ASP A 293 11.29 8.88 0.34
N ILE A 294 11.89 9.37 1.43
CA ILE A 294 11.20 9.71 2.67
C ILE A 294 10.92 11.20 2.75
N PHE A 295 11.96 12.04 2.65
CA PHE A 295 11.84 13.45 3.00
C PHE A 295 11.12 14.30 1.95
N ASP A 296 11.22 13.95 0.65
CA ASP A 296 10.43 14.60 -0.40
C ASP A 296 8.93 14.24 -0.32
N ASN A 297 8.57 13.26 0.50
CA ASN A 297 7.21 12.78 0.73
C ASN A 297 6.71 13.08 2.16
N ALA A 298 7.12 14.23 2.71
CA ALA A 298 6.58 14.74 3.97
C ALA A 298 5.12 15.18 3.79
N GLU A 299 4.25 14.78 4.73
CA GLU A 299 2.81 15.07 4.68
C GLU A 299 2.41 16.33 5.48
N ASN A 300 3.33 16.85 6.27
CA ASN A 300 3.17 18.09 7.04
C ASN A 300 4.46 18.92 7.00
N ASP A 301 4.46 20.09 7.66
CA ASP A 301 5.64 20.96 7.75
C ASP A 301 6.71 20.27 8.62
N VAL A 302 7.84 19.91 8.01
CA VAL A 302 8.96 19.20 8.63
C VAL A 302 10.19 20.09 8.64
N SER A 303 10.94 20.09 9.75
CA SER A 303 12.19 20.81 9.88
C SER A 303 13.40 19.89 9.65
N LEU A 304 14.56 20.46 9.28
CA LEU A 304 15.82 19.74 9.23
C LEU A 304 16.18 19.02 10.55
N ILE A 305 15.70 19.55 11.69
CA ILE A 305 15.91 18.90 12.99
C ILE A 305 15.13 17.59 13.07
N ASP A 306 13.91 17.55 12.54
CA ASP A 306 13.06 16.36 12.54
C ASP A 306 13.60 15.31 11.57
N GLU A 307 14.08 15.72 10.39
CA GLU A 307 14.77 14.84 9.44
C GLU A 307 16.00 14.17 10.07
N HIS A 308 16.84 14.94 10.77
CA HIS A 308 18.00 14.36 11.47
C HIS A 308 17.62 13.46 12.66
N LYS A 309 16.46 13.68 13.31
CA LYS A 309 15.95 12.72 14.31
C LYS A 309 15.57 11.40 13.66
N LEU A 310 14.90 11.44 12.50
CA LEU A 310 14.57 10.23 11.76
C LEU A 310 15.83 9.50 11.29
N ILE A 311 16.85 10.19 10.77
CA ILE A 311 18.14 9.57 10.40
C ILE A 311 18.77 8.86 11.59
N LYS A 312 18.72 9.45 12.80
CA LYS A 312 19.20 8.77 14.02
C LYS A 312 18.41 7.50 14.34
N ALA A 313 17.11 7.52 14.13
CA ALA A 313 16.27 6.33 14.30
C ALA A 313 16.61 5.25 13.25
N LEU A 314 16.85 5.62 11.98
CA LEU A 314 17.33 4.68 10.96
C LEU A 314 18.69 4.09 11.32
N LYS A 315 19.60 4.91 11.86
CA LYS A 315 20.91 4.44 12.34
C LYS A 315 20.78 3.43 13.47
N ALA A 316 19.96 3.74 14.49
CA ALA A 316 19.69 2.84 15.60
C ALA A 316 19.10 1.51 15.14
N LEU A 317 18.17 1.55 14.17
CA LEU A 317 17.55 0.38 13.57
C LEU A 317 18.59 -0.53 12.89
N ASN A 318 19.57 0.06 12.18
CA ASN A 318 20.57 -0.68 11.44
C ASN A 318 21.76 -1.15 12.32
N THR A 319 22.07 -0.45 13.42
CA THR A 319 23.13 -0.85 14.36
C THR A 319 22.64 -1.78 15.48
N GLY A 320 21.33 -1.82 15.72
CA GLY A 320 20.75 -2.55 16.85
C GLY A 320 20.92 -1.84 18.21
N GLU A 321 21.45 -0.60 18.22
CA GLU A 321 21.75 0.13 19.45
C GLU A 321 20.61 1.07 19.85
N GLU A 322 20.27 1.12 21.12
CA GLU A 322 19.26 2.03 21.70
C GLU A 322 17.91 2.02 20.95
N ILE A 323 17.48 0.89 20.37
CA ILE A 323 16.28 0.81 19.49
C ILE A 323 15.05 1.39 20.19
N GLU A 324 14.77 1.00 21.44
CA GLU A 324 13.58 1.44 22.19
C GLU A 324 13.57 2.94 22.50
N LYS A 325 14.70 3.61 22.42
CA LYS A 325 14.80 5.07 22.55
C LYS A 325 14.27 5.78 21.30
N TYR A 326 14.49 5.18 20.14
CA TYR A 326 14.22 5.79 18.84
C TYR A 326 13.00 5.20 18.12
N TRP A 327 12.51 4.02 18.53
CA TRP A 327 11.38 3.34 17.92
C TRP A 327 10.34 2.92 18.95
N ASP A 328 9.08 3.10 18.62
CA ASP A 328 7.96 2.49 19.34
C ASP A 328 7.87 1.00 18.94
N THR A 329 8.72 0.20 19.58
CA THR A 329 8.85 -1.23 19.26
C THR A 329 7.56 -2.01 19.48
N ASP A 330 6.72 -1.61 20.46
CA ASP A 330 5.41 -2.24 20.69
C ASP A 330 4.47 -2.05 19.49
N GLN A 331 4.33 -0.81 19.00
CA GLN A 331 3.51 -0.51 17.83
C GLN A 331 4.04 -1.17 16.55
N VAL A 332 5.37 -1.20 16.35
CA VAL A 332 6.00 -1.86 15.20
C VAL A 332 5.72 -3.37 15.21
N ILE A 333 5.89 -4.04 16.36
CA ILE A 333 5.62 -5.48 16.50
C ILE A 333 4.14 -5.80 16.21
N ARG A 334 3.20 -5.03 16.78
CA ARG A 334 1.76 -5.16 16.54
C ARG A 334 1.40 -4.91 15.08
N TYR A 335 2.02 -3.89 14.46
CA TYR A 335 1.85 -3.60 13.04
C TYR A 335 2.22 -4.81 12.19
N PHE A 336 3.42 -5.39 12.38
CA PHE A 336 3.84 -6.54 11.59
C PHE A 336 2.97 -7.77 11.81
N ALA A 337 2.52 -8.04 13.04
CA ALA A 337 1.62 -9.17 13.30
C ALA A 337 0.30 -9.02 12.52
N ALA A 338 -0.33 -7.86 12.55
CA ALA A 338 -1.56 -7.62 11.81
C ALA A 338 -1.33 -7.54 10.29
N HIS A 339 -0.25 -6.87 9.86
CA HIS A 339 0.11 -6.70 8.46
C HIS A 339 0.40 -8.05 7.77
N ASN A 340 1.21 -8.90 8.41
CA ASN A 340 1.55 -10.21 7.87
C ASN A 340 0.38 -11.21 7.96
N PHE A 341 -0.60 -10.98 8.87
CA PHE A 341 -1.85 -11.73 8.85
C PHE A 341 -2.62 -11.49 7.54
N VAL A 342 -2.78 -10.23 7.15
CA VAL A 342 -3.60 -9.84 5.99
C VAL A 342 -2.89 -9.99 4.64
N LEU A 343 -1.63 -10.45 4.60
CA LEU A 343 -0.89 -10.79 3.39
C LEU A 343 -0.92 -9.66 2.34
N ASN A 344 -0.60 -8.42 2.77
CA ASN A 344 -0.49 -7.29 1.86
C ASN A 344 0.96 -7.10 1.39
N TYR A 345 1.31 -7.69 0.26
CA TYR A 345 2.67 -7.59 -0.31
C TYR A 345 2.88 -6.37 -1.21
N ASP A 346 1.85 -5.58 -1.45
CA ASP A 346 1.97 -4.24 -2.04
C ASP A 346 2.41 -3.24 -0.96
N SER A 347 3.57 -3.47 -0.34
CA SER A 347 3.99 -2.78 0.87
C SER A 347 5.49 -2.88 1.14
N TYR A 348 5.89 -2.48 2.36
CA TYR A 348 7.24 -2.64 2.90
C TYR A 348 7.72 -4.10 2.94
N THR A 349 6.83 -5.08 3.17
CA THR A 349 7.19 -6.51 3.22
C THR A 349 7.33 -7.15 1.84
N GLY A 350 6.93 -6.45 0.78
CA GLY A 350 7.19 -6.81 -0.61
C GLY A 350 8.27 -5.96 -1.26
N ASN A 351 8.24 -5.88 -2.59
CA ASN A 351 9.23 -5.15 -3.39
C ASN A 351 8.88 -3.68 -3.63
N MET A 352 7.65 -3.24 -3.30
CA MET A 352 7.16 -1.93 -3.68
C MET A 352 7.60 -0.81 -2.73
N LEU A 353 7.98 -1.12 -1.48
CA LEU A 353 8.54 -0.19 -0.49
C LEU A 353 7.65 1.04 -0.23
N HIS A 354 6.34 0.86 -0.21
CA HIS A 354 5.35 1.91 0.01
C HIS A 354 4.19 1.43 0.91
N ASN A 355 3.08 2.17 0.93
CA ASN A 355 1.86 1.84 1.68
C ASN A 355 2.06 1.75 3.19
N TYR A 356 2.95 2.61 3.72
CA TYR A 356 3.12 2.84 5.14
C TYR A 356 3.49 4.32 5.39
N TYR A 357 3.25 4.79 6.61
CA TYR A 357 3.71 6.08 7.09
C TYR A 357 4.75 5.89 8.19
N LEU A 358 5.69 6.83 8.27
CA LEU A 358 6.56 7.02 9.41
C LEU A 358 6.12 8.29 10.16
N TYR A 359 6.02 8.20 11.47
CA TYR A 359 5.73 9.34 12.31
C TYR A 359 6.80 9.50 13.39
N GLU A 360 7.57 10.58 13.27
CA GLU A 360 8.57 10.95 14.27
C GLU A 360 7.95 11.95 15.24
N ARG A 361 8.01 11.65 16.53
CA ARG A 361 7.56 12.55 17.59
C ARG A 361 8.55 12.52 18.73
N SER A 362 9.19 13.67 19.00
CA SER A 362 10.15 13.84 20.10
C SER A 362 11.33 12.87 20.07
N GLY A 363 11.78 12.45 18.90
CA GLY A 363 12.90 11.53 18.71
C GLY A 363 12.50 10.05 18.70
N ASN A 364 11.21 9.73 18.83
CA ASN A 364 10.69 8.36 18.73
C ASN A 364 9.86 8.20 17.47
N VAL A 365 10.06 7.13 16.73
CA VAL A 365 9.43 6.84 15.43
C VAL A 365 8.47 5.66 15.57
N THR A 366 7.32 5.78 14.92
CA THR A 366 6.37 4.69 14.77
C THR A 366 5.92 4.55 13.31
N VAL A 367 5.23 3.45 13.00
CA VAL A 367 4.72 3.14 11.66
C VAL A 367 3.19 3.06 11.66
N PHE A 368 2.55 3.61 10.61
CA PHE A 368 1.11 3.47 10.43
C PHE A 368 0.80 2.76 9.10
N PRO A 369 -0.25 1.90 9.09
CA PRO A 369 -0.72 1.22 7.88
C PRO A 369 -1.47 2.16 6.95
N THR A 370 -1.35 1.93 5.64
CA THR A 370 -2.20 2.55 4.63
C THR A 370 -2.36 1.65 3.41
N ASP A 371 -3.48 1.80 2.68
CA ASP A 371 -3.80 1.18 1.39
C ASP A 371 -3.78 -0.37 1.40
N TYR A 372 -4.90 -0.96 1.82
CA TYR A 372 -5.05 -2.42 1.95
C TYR A 372 -6.02 -3.02 0.92
N ASN A 373 -6.31 -2.33 -0.16
CA ASN A 373 -7.18 -2.82 -1.23
C ASN A 373 -6.64 -4.09 -1.92
N LEU A 374 -5.33 -4.34 -1.83
CA LEU A 374 -4.64 -5.54 -2.33
C LEU A 374 -4.28 -6.55 -1.24
N ALA A 375 -4.81 -6.38 -0.02
CA ALA A 375 -4.66 -7.36 1.06
C ALA A 375 -5.28 -8.72 0.73
N PHE A 376 -5.07 -9.68 1.63
CA PHE A 376 -5.49 -11.09 1.53
C PHE A 376 -4.97 -11.76 0.26
N GLY A 377 -3.73 -11.42 -0.10
CA GLY A 377 -3.03 -11.98 -1.25
C GLY A 377 -3.44 -11.39 -2.62
N GLY A 378 -4.19 -10.29 -2.64
CA GLY A 378 -4.66 -9.66 -3.89
C GLY A 378 -3.55 -9.18 -4.82
N PHE A 379 -2.39 -8.82 -4.26
CA PHE A 379 -1.20 -8.42 -5.04
C PHE A 379 -0.53 -9.62 -5.74
N GLU A 380 -0.54 -10.78 -5.10
CA GLU A 380 0.03 -12.03 -5.60
C GLU A 380 -1.05 -13.08 -5.94
N ALA A 381 -2.21 -12.65 -6.40
CA ALA A 381 -3.37 -13.52 -6.62
C ALA A 381 -3.16 -14.67 -7.63
N GLY A 382 -2.08 -14.62 -8.42
CA GLY A 382 -1.63 -15.71 -9.29
C GLY A 382 -0.83 -16.82 -8.60
N THR A 383 -0.41 -16.62 -7.35
CA THR A 383 0.30 -17.63 -6.56
C THR A 383 -0.66 -18.73 -6.09
N ASP A 384 -0.16 -19.94 -5.89
CA ASP A 384 -0.93 -21.05 -5.31
C ASP A 384 -1.53 -20.64 -3.96
N ALA A 385 -2.84 -20.80 -3.81
CA ALA A 385 -3.55 -20.35 -2.62
C ALA A 385 -3.08 -21.07 -1.35
N THR A 386 -2.65 -22.35 -1.46
CA THR A 386 -2.11 -23.10 -0.31
C THR A 386 -0.77 -22.50 0.12
N GLU A 387 0.11 -22.19 -0.82
CA GLU A 387 1.37 -21.51 -0.51
C GLU A 387 1.12 -20.14 0.13
N LEU A 388 0.24 -19.34 -0.48
CA LEU A 388 -0.04 -17.98 -0.03
C LEU A 388 -0.64 -17.93 1.39
N LEU A 389 -1.69 -18.74 1.65
CA LEU A 389 -2.38 -18.74 2.95
C LEU A 389 -1.57 -19.43 4.07
N ASN A 390 -0.56 -20.23 3.73
CA ASN A 390 0.40 -20.79 4.68
C ASN A 390 1.71 -19.96 4.79
N GLY A 391 1.77 -18.79 4.20
CA GLY A 391 2.94 -17.92 4.29
C GLY A 391 3.50 -17.85 5.72
N ALA A 392 4.80 -18.12 5.84
CA ALA A 392 5.48 -18.27 7.12
C ALA A 392 5.51 -16.94 7.91
N ILE A 393 5.18 -16.99 9.21
CA ILE A 393 5.08 -15.77 10.01
C ILE A 393 6.45 -15.21 10.41
N ASP A 394 7.48 -16.05 10.54
CA ASP A 394 8.83 -15.63 10.93
C ASP A 394 9.71 -15.26 9.74
N THR A 395 9.28 -15.55 8.51
CA THR A 395 9.92 -15.11 7.27
C THR A 395 8.87 -14.53 6.31
N PRO A 396 8.23 -13.41 6.68
CA PRO A 396 7.06 -12.89 5.95
C PRO A 396 7.41 -12.10 4.69
N LEU A 397 8.68 -11.85 4.42
CA LEU A 397 9.12 -11.03 3.30
C LEU A 397 8.92 -11.75 1.96
N ARG A 398 8.48 -11.02 0.94
CA ARG A 398 8.33 -11.51 -0.42
C ARG A 398 9.22 -10.75 -1.39
N GLY A 399 10.14 -11.48 -2.04
CA GLY A 399 11.08 -10.90 -3.00
C GLY A 399 12.14 -9.97 -2.39
N ALA A 400 12.32 -10.00 -1.06
CA ALA A 400 13.29 -9.20 -0.33
C ALA A 400 14.01 -10.06 0.73
N GLU A 401 15.25 -9.72 1.00
CA GLU A 401 16.04 -10.31 2.07
C GLU A 401 15.88 -9.52 3.37
N GLU A 402 16.01 -10.15 4.53
CA GLU A 402 15.90 -9.51 5.84
C GLU A 402 16.87 -8.34 6.00
N ALA A 403 18.10 -8.47 5.50
CA ALA A 403 19.11 -7.40 5.54
C ALA A 403 18.66 -6.12 4.81
N SER A 404 17.74 -6.22 3.85
CA SER A 404 17.17 -5.09 3.13
C SER A 404 15.86 -4.55 3.75
N ARG A 405 15.46 -5.07 4.90
CA ARG A 405 14.25 -4.71 5.65
C ARG A 405 14.55 -4.58 7.14
N PRO A 406 15.38 -3.60 7.55
CA PRO A 406 15.87 -3.50 8.92
C PRO A 406 14.77 -3.37 9.97
N LEU A 407 13.60 -2.80 9.61
CA LEU A 407 12.47 -2.72 10.55
C LEU A 407 11.88 -4.11 10.86
N TRP A 408 11.84 -5.03 9.89
CA TRP A 408 11.48 -6.42 10.15
C TRP A 408 12.62 -7.17 10.84
N ASN A 409 13.86 -6.97 10.39
CA ASN A 409 15.04 -7.64 10.96
C ASN A 409 15.21 -7.35 12.45
N MET A 410 14.83 -6.15 12.92
CA MET A 410 14.77 -5.81 14.34
C MET A 410 13.95 -6.82 15.14
N ILE A 411 12.81 -7.27 14.61
CA ILE A 411 11.94 -8.26 15.26
C ILE A 411 12.52 -9.66 15.11
N ALA A 412 12.89 -10.04 13.90
CA ALA A 412 13.36 -11.39 13.58
C ALA A 412 14.66 -11.77 14.31
N SER A 413 15.55 -10.80 14.56
CA SER A 413 16.85 -11.02 15.23
C SER A 413 16.82 -10.91 16.76
N ASN A 414 15.67 -10.58 17.37
CA ASN A 414 15.52 -10.40 18.81
C ASN A 414 14.49 -11.38 19.37
N GLU A 415 14.92 -12.35 20.20
CA GLU A 415 14.06 -13.39 20.77
C GLU A 415 12.88 -12.84 21.58
N GLU A 416 13.06 -11.73 22.32
CA GLU A 416 12.00 -11.10 23.11
C GLU A 416 10.95 -10.44 22.20
N TYR A 417 11.39 -9.73 21.16
CA TYR A 417 10.48 -9.09 20.18
C TYR A 417 9.73 -10.14 19.36
N LEU A 418 10.41 -11.22 18.95
CA LEU A 418 9.77 -12.32 18.23
C LEU A 418 8.75 -13.05 19.10
N ALA A 419 9.06 -13.29 20.37
CA ALA A 419 8.12 -13.88 21.32
C ALA A 419 6.89 -12.97 21.53
N LYS A 420 7.10 -11.66 21.60
CA LYS A 420 5.99 -10.68 21.68
C LYS A 420 5.14 -10.65 20.40
N TYR A 421 5.76 -10.72 19.24
CA TYR A 421 5.10 -10.84 17.95
C TYR A 421 4.20 -12.09 17.89
N HIS A 422 4.69 -13.25 18.33
CA HIS A 422 3.89 -14.47 18.46
C HIS A 422 2.74 -14.32 19.48
N SER A 423 2.96 -13.59 20.60
CA SER A 423 1.90 -13.32 21.58
C SER A 423 0.79 -12.47 20.99
N VAL A 424 1.11 -11.45 20.18
CA VAL A 424 0.11 -10.62 19.49
C VAL A 424 -0.73 -11.47 18.54
N TYR A 425 -0.12 -12.40 17.81
CA TYR A 425 -0.88 -13.35 16.99
C TYR A 425 -1.80 -14.24 17.81
N ASP A 426 -1.29 -14.81 18.90
CA ASP A 426 -2.08 -15.71 19.75
C ASP A 426 -3.30 -14.99 20.35
N GLU A 427 -3.12 -13.74 20.82
CA GLU A 427 -4.22 -12.88 21.30
C GLU A 427 -5.23 -12.60 20.17
N LEU A 428 -4.75 -12.18 19.00
CA LEU A 428 -5.59 -11.84 17.85
C LEU A 428 -6.38 -13.08 17.37
N LEU A 429 -5.74 -14.26 17.30
CA LEU A 429 -6.41 -15.49 16.94
C LEU A 429 -7.52 -15.86 17.93
N LYS A 430 -7.24 -15.85 19.23
CA LYS A 430 -8.20 -16.20 20.28
C LYS A 430 -9.37 -15.23 20.31
N ASP A 431 -9.07 -13.92 20.33
CA ASP A 431 -10.06 -12.89 20.61
C ASP A 431 -10.94 -12.56 19.39
N TYR A 432 -10.42 -12.71 18.18
CA TYR A 432 -11.13 -12.24 16.99
C TYR A 432 -11.47 -13.36 15.98
N PHE A 433 -10.57 -14.29 15.71
CA PHE A 433 -10.80 -15.32 14.69
C PHE A 433 -11.43 -16.59 15.25
N GLU A 434 -10.84 -17.19 16.27
CA GLU A 434 -11.31 -18.46 16.89
C GLU A 434 -12.58 -18.24 17.70
N SER A 435 -12.79 -17.05 18.26
CA SER A 435 -14.05 -16.64 18.90
C SER A 435 -15.23 -16.56 17.92
N GLY A 436 -14.94 -16.52 16.60
CA GLY A 436 -15.94 -16.34 15.54
C GLY A 436 -16.40 -14.88 15.35
N GLU A 437 -15.80 -13.90 16.03
CA GLU A 437 -16.16 -12.48 15.87
C GLU A 437 -15.89 -11.98 14.45
N CYS A 438 -14.74 -12.35 13.84
CA CYS A 438 -14.43 -11.99 12.47
C CYS A 438 -15.48 -12.53 11.47
N GLU A 439 -15.90 -13.77 11.63
CA GLU A 439 -16.94 -14.36 10.77
C GLU A 439 -18.30 -13.67 10.94
N LYS A 440 -18.67 -13.32 12.17
CA LYS A 440 -19.89 -12.53 12.45
C LYS A 440 -19.80 -11.16 11.80
N GLU A 441 -18.64 -10.51 11.88
CA GLU A 441 -18.40 -9.20 11.29
C GLU A 441 -18.52 -9.24 9.77
N ILE A 442 -17.88 -10.18 9.09
CA ILE A 442 -18.00 -10.38 7.63
C ILE A 442 -19.48 -10.59 7.24
N LYS A 443 -20.22 -11.43 7.96
CA LYS A 443 -21.65 -11.67 7.71
C LYS A 443 -22.50 -10.41 7.92
N ARG A 444 -22.20 -9.65 8.98
CA ARG A 444 -22.89 -8.39 9.29
C ARG A 444 -22.68 -7.36 8.18
N ILE A 445 -21.43 -7.15 7.75
CA ILE A 445 -21.08 -6.22 6.67
C ILE A 445 -21.73 -6.67 5.36
N ARG A 446 -21.57 -7.95 4.96
CA ARG A 446 -22.25 -8.48 3.76
C ARG A 446 -23.73 -8.12 3.73
N LYS A 447 -24.45 -8.43 4.83
CA LYS A 447 -25.88 -8.12 4.93
C LYS A 447 -26.16 -6.62 4.79
N MET A 448 -25.32 -5.78 5.41
CA MET A 448 -25.50 -4.33 5.42
C MET A 448 -25.28 -3.70 4.05
N ILE A 449 -24.23 -4.11 3.33
CA ILE A 449 -23.85 -3.47 2.06
C ILE A 449 -24.49 -4.10 0.82
N SER A 450 -24.97 -5.36 0.88
CA SER A 450 -25.57 -6.06 -0.26
C SER A 450 -26.63 -5.25 -1.04
N PRO A 451 -27.59 -4.54 -0.41
CA PRO A 451 -28.55 -3.73 -1.15
C PRO A 451 -27.91 -2.61 -1.97
N TYR A 452 -26.83 -2.02 -1.43
CA TYR A 452 -26.11 -0.93 -2.08
C TYR A 452 -25.23 -1.44 -3.22
N VAL A 453 -24.49 -2.56 -3.04
CA VAL A 453 -23.71 -3.19 -4.10
C VAL A 453 -24.60 -3.59 -5.27
N LYS A 454 -25.80 -4.16 -4.98
CA LYS A 454 -26.75 -4.59 -6.01
C LYS A 454 -27.29 -3.43 -6.85
N SER A 455 -27.40 -2.24 -6.29
CA SER A 455 -27.92 -1.04 -6.95
C SER A 455 -26.85 -0.01 -7.33
N ASP A 456 -25.57 -0.36 -7.21
CA ASP A 456 -24.45 0.52 -7.50
C ASP A 456 -24.32 0.75 -9.03
N PRO A 457 -24.54 1.97 -9.53
CA PRO A 457 -24.59 2.21 -10.98
C PRO A 457 -23.21 2.20 -11.64
N THR A 458 -22.14 2.35 -10.88
CA THR A 458 -20.76 2.42 -11.38
C THR A 458 -19.89 1.27 -10.88
N ALA A 459 -20.50 0.20 -10.35
CA ALA A 459 -19.78 -0.94 -9.77
C ALA A 459 -18.77 -1.56 -10.77
N PHE A 460 -17.56 -1.87 -10.29
CA PHE A 460 -16.58 -2.63 -11.07
C PHE A 460 -16.92 -4.12 -11.16
N TYR A 461 -17.72 -4.63 -10.22
CA TYR A 461 -18.05 -6.05 -10.09
C TYR A 461 -19.56 -6.24 -10.03
N SER A 462 -20.05 -7.32 -10.63
CA SER A 462 -21.43 -7.73 -10.48
C SER A 462 -21.76 -8.15 -9.05
N PHE A 463 -23.05 -8.20 -8.72
CA PHE A 463 -23.49 -8.66 -7.40
C PHE A 463 -23.11 -10.13 -7.15
N GLU A 464 -23.14 -10.97 -8.19
CA GLU A 464 -22.73 -12.39 -8.12
C GLU A 464 -21.24 -12.52 -7.84
N GLU A 465 -20.38 -11.68 -8.45
CA GLU A 465 -18.94 -11.64 -8.16
C GLU A 465 -18.68 -11.21 -6.73
N PHE A 466 -19.38 -10.18 -6.23
CA PHE A 466 -19.31 -9.75 -4.83
C PHE A 466 -19.66 -10.89 -3.87
N GLU A 467 -20.79 -11.60 -4.09
CA GLU A 467 -21.21 -12.70 -3.23
C GLU A 467 -20.15 -13.81 -3.17
N LYS A 468 -19.61 -14.21 -4.33
CA LYS A 468 -18.52 -15.19 -4.44
C LYS A 468 -17.25 -14.69 -3.78
N ALA A 469 -16.89 -13.43 -3.96
CA ALA A 469 -15.70 -12.81 -3.37
C ALA A 469 -15.76 -12.83 -1.84
N VAL A 470 -16.91 -12.48 -1.26
CA VAL A 470 -17.10 -12.51 0.21
C VAL A 470 -17.01 -13.92 0.78
N ASP A 471 -17.57 -14.94 0.09
CA ASP A 471 -17.44 -16.32 0.53
C ASP A 471 -15.99 -16.81 0.43
N THR A 472 -15.25 -16.36 -0.60
CA THR A 472 -13.82 -16.62 -0.74
C THR A 472 -13.02 -15.96 0.37
N LEU A 473 -13.26 -14.68 0.66
CA LEU A 473 -12.61 -13.94 1.76
C LEU A 473 -12.81 -14.64 3.11
N LYS A 474 -14.04 -15.01 3.42
CA LYS A 474 -14.36 -15.72 4.65
C LYS A 474 -13.57 -17.04 4.77
N THR A 475 -13.45 -17.78 3.68
CA THR A 475 -12.69 -19.04 3.63
C THR A 475 -11.20 -18.76 3.77
N ALA A 476 -10.65 -17.80 3.04
CA ALA A 476 -9.24 -17.43 3.10
C ALA A 476 -8.81 -16.99 4.51
N VAL A 477 -9.58 -16.10 5.14
CA VAL A 477 -9.33 -15.64 6.52
C VAL A 477 -9.34 -16.81 7.51
N LYS A 478 -10.31 -17.73 7.40
CA LYS A 478 -10.38 -18.91 8.24
C LYS A 478 -9.15 -19.82 8.06
N LEU A 479 -8.76 -20.12 6.83
CA LEU A 479 -7.62 -20.99 6.54
C LEU A 479 -6.31 -20.33 6.97
N ARG A 480 -6.16 -19.00 6.76
CA ARG A 480 -5.00 -18.24 7.26
C ARG A 480 -4.89 -18.30 8.79
N SER A 481 -5.99 -18.12 9.52
CA SER A 481 -5.97 -18.21 10.98
C SER A 481 -5.59 -19.62 11.46
N GLN A 482 -6.05 -20.67 10.78
CA GLN A 482 -5.66 -22.06 11.07
C GLN A 482 -4.19 -22.32 10.79
N SER A 483 -3.66 -21.79 9.68
CA SER A 483 -2.25 -21.88 9.34
C SER A 483 -1.37 -21.21 10.40
N ILE A 484 -1.70 -19.97 10.81
CA ILE A 484 -0.94 -19.27 11.85
C ILE A 484 -1.02 -20.03 13.19
N ARG A 485 -2.18 -20.58 13.55
CA ARG A 485 -2.30 -21.41 14.76
C ARG A 485 -1.34 -22.60 14.73
N LYS A 486 -1.27 -23.31 13.58
CA LYS A 486 -0.33 -24.42 13.39
C LYS A 486 1.14 -23.97 13.45
N GLN A 487 1.45 -22.75 13.01
CA GLN A 487 2.80 -22.20 13.11
C GLN A 487 3.16 -21.86 14.57
N LEU A 488 2.22 -21.32 15.33
CA LEU A 488 2.43 -21.00 16.76
C LEU A 488 2.54 -22.23 17.65
N ASP A 489 1.87 -23.35 17.31
CA ASP A 489 1.93 -24.60 18.09
C ASP A 489 3.02 -25.57 17.59
N GLY A 490 3.74 -25.20 16.52
CA GLY A 490 4.84 -25.98 15.95
C GLY A 490 4.40 -27.16 15.06
N SER A 491 3.12 -27.32 14.75
CA SER A 491 2.64 -28.35 13.81
C SER A 491 2.80 -27.98 12.33
N LEU A 492 3.13 -26.73 12.05
CA LEU A 492 3.63 -26.21 10.78
C LEU A 492 4.83 -25.31 11.11
N ALA A 493 5.92 -25.41 10.37
CA ALA A 493 7.07 -24.52 10.58
C ALA A 493 6.68 -23.05 10.32
N SER A 494 7.22 -22.13 11.15
CA SER A 494 7.02 -20.68 11.02
C SER A 494 8.02 -20.00 10.09
N VAL A 495 9.02 -20.76 9.58
CA VAL A 495 10.07 -20.35 8.65
C VAL A 495 9.85 -21.03 7.30
N THR A 496 9.83 -20.26 6.20
CA THR A 496 9.52 -20.75 4.84
C THR A 496 10.37 -21.94 4.41
N SER A 497 11.68 -21.92 4.67
CA SER A 497 12.61 -22.99 4.26
C SER A 497 12.38 -24.32 4.99
N GLU A 498 11.65 -24.30 6.10
CA GLU A 498 11.37 -25.48 6.94
C GLU A 498 9.93 -26.02 6.74
N GLN A 499 9.07 -25.26 6.05
CA GLN A 499 7.70 -25.68 5.80
C GLN A 499 7.63 -26.91 4.89
N LYS A 500 6.82 -27.88 5.27
CA LYS A 500 6.51 -29.06 4.46
C LYS A 500 5.08 -29.00 3.96
N LYS A 501 4.89 -29.34 2.69
CA LYS A 501 3.57 -29.26 2.04
C LYS A 501 2.51 -30.11 2.75
N GLU A 502 2.89 -31.27 3.27
CA GLU A 502 2.00 -32.17 4.01
C GLU A 502 1.49 -31.59 5.34
N ASP A 503 2.21 -30.62 5.93
CA ASP A 503 1.82 -29.97 7.19
C ASP A 503 0.95 -28.73 6.95
N MET A 504 0.90 -28.22 5.73
CA MET A 504 0.15 -27.02 5.36
C MET A 504 -1.36 -27.23 5.48
N VAL A 505 -2.08 -26.15 5.72
CA VAL A 505 -3.54 -26.11 5.59
C VAL A 505 -3.89 -26.14 4.11
N ASP A 506 -4.69 -27.11 3.67
CA ASP A 506 -5.11 -27.21 2.26
C ASP A 506 -6.05 -26.06 1.88
N ALA A 507 -5.60 -25.22 0.96
CA ALA A 507 -6.37 -24.12 0.38
C ALA A 507 -6.53 -24.26 -1.14
N SER A 508 -6.29 -25.44 -1.72
CA SER A 508 -6.33 -25.69 -3.17
C SER A 508 -7.68 -25.35 -3.83
N ALA A 509 -8.77 -25.35 -3.06
CA ALA A 509 -10.09 -24.96 -3.54
C ALA A 509 -10.35 -23.43 -3.49
N VAL A 510 -9.43 -22.63 -2.97
CA VAL A 510 -9.58 -21.17 -2.84
C VAL A 510 -9.06 -20.48 -4.08
N ASN A 511 -9.89 -19.68 -4.73
CA ASN A 511 -9.47 -18.82 -5.83
C ASN A 511 -9.27 -17.39 -5.29
N ILE A 512 -8.03 -17.02 -4.95
CA ILE A 512 -7.69 -15.70 -4.43
C ILE A 512 -8.12 -14.58 -5.39
N SER A 513 -7.97 -14.78 -6.70
CA SER A 513 -8.34 -13.79 -7.72
C SER A 513 -9.83 -13.43 -7.71
N ALA A 514 -10.69 -14.31 -7.18
CA ALA A 514 -12.12 -14.01 -7.04
C ALA A 514 -12.40 -12.85 -6.06
N MET A 515 -11.44 -12.50 -5.20
CA MET A 515 -11.55 -11.35 -4.29
C MET A 515 -11.12 -10.02 -4.94
N GLY A 516 -10.76 -10.03 -6.23
CA GLY A 516 -10.19 -8.88 -6.92
C GLY A 516 -8.66 -8.86 -6.85
N THR A 517 -8.04 -8.33 -7.90
CA THR A 517 -6.58 -8.31 -8.11
C THR A 517 -6.13 -6.93 -8.55
N GLN A 518 -4.82 -6.70 -8.58
CA GLN A 518 -4.26 -5.52 -9.21
C GLN A 518 -4.68 -5.48 -10.69
N GLY A 519 -5.26 -4.37 -11.14
CA GLY A 519 -5.76 -4.22 -12.50
C GLY A 519 -7.26 -4.35 -12.67
N GLY A 520 -8.00 -4.79 -11.65
CA GLY A 520 -9.46 -4.84 -11.59
C GLY A 520 -10.13 -5.58 -12.77
N GLY A 521 -11.06 -6.47 -12.51
CA GLY A 521 -11.97 -6.98 -13.54
C GLY A 521 -13.28 -6.22 -13.47
N GLY A 522 -13.52 -5.25 -14.33
CA GLY A 522 -14.87 -4.73 -14.52
C GLY A 522 -15.66 -5.60 -15.51
N PRO A 523 -17.00 -5.56 -15.51
CA PRO A 523 -17.85 -6.34 -16.43
C PRO A 523 -17.60 -6.05 -17.92
N ASN A 524 -16.84 -5.01 -18.27
CA ASN A 524 -16.37 -4.68 -19.61
C ASN A 524 -14.86 -4.80 -19.78
N GLY A 525 -14.12 -5.11 -18.72
CA GLY A 525 -12.72 -5.46 -18.80
C GLY A 525 -12.61 -6.90 -19.28
N GLY A 526 -12.55 -7.12 -20.61
CA GLY A 526 -12.10 -8.40 -21.13
C GLY A 526 -10.82 -8.77 -20.39
N HIS A 527 -10.69 -10.05 -20.05
CA HIS A 527 -9.41 -10.62 -19.59
C HIS A 527 -8.34 -10.26 -20.61
N GLY A 528 -7.77 -9.05 -20.51
CA GLY A 528 -6.50 -8.74 -21.08
C GLY A 528 -5.51 -9.50 -20.22
N ASP A 529 -5.13 -10.70 -20.69
CA ASP A 529 -3.87 -11.29 -20.30
C ASP A 529 -2.83 -10.17 -20.36
N LEU A 530 -2.45 -9.64 -19.20
CA LEU A 530 -1.20 -8.91 -19.12
C LEU A 530 -0.16 -9.91 -19.62
N PRO A 531 0.56 -9.63 -20.71
CA PRO A 531 1.51 -10.59 -21.24
C PRO A 531 2.50 -10.88 -20.12
N ALA A 532 2.58 -12.15 -19.71
CA ALA A 532 3.76 -12.67 -19.02
C ALA A 532 4.96 -12.09 -19.76
N GLY A 533 5.88 -11.44 -19.04
CA GLY A 533 7.03 -10.76 -19.62
C GLY A 533 7.67 -11.63 -20.70
N PRO A 534 8.19 -11.03 -21.79
CA PRO A 534 8.61 -11.78 -22.95
C PRO A 534 9.67 -12.81 -22.55
N PRO A 535 9.55 -14.07 -23.05
CA PRO A 535 10.65 -15.01 -22.93
C PRO A 535 11.85 -14.42 -23.69
N ASN A 536 13.03 -14.46 -23.08
CA ASN A 536 14.29 -14.10 -23.71
C ASN A 536 14.43 -14.82 -25.06
N GLY A 537 14.24 -14.10 -26.15
CA GLY A 537 14.41 -14.59 -27.51
C GLY A 537 14.84 -13.44 -28.42
N GLY A 538 16.07 -13.54 -28.92
CA GLY A 538 16.82 -12.54 -29.69
C GLY A 538 16.02 -11.82 -30.77
N MET A 539 16.27 -10.53 -30.91
CA MET A 539 15.88 -9.70 -32.03
C MET A 539 16.54 -10.23 -33.33
N GLN A 540 15.72 -10.67 -34.26
CA GLN A 540 16.11 -10.67 -35.68
C GLN A 540 15.47 -9.46 -36.38
N PRO A 541 16.20 -8.72 -37.23
CA PRO A 541 15.64 -7.60 -37.98
C PRO A 541 14.76 -8.10 -39.11
N GLY A 542 13.50 -7.74 -39.13
CA GLY A 542 12.57 -7.99 -40.21
C GLY A 542 12.71 -6.97 -41.34
N PRO A 543 12.39 -7.36 -42.61
CA PRO A 543 12.63 -6.55 -43.80
C PRO A 543 11.71 -5.35 -43.91
N GLY A 544 12.28 -4.25 -44.43
CA GLY A 544 11.63 -2.95 -44.56
C GLY A 544 10.33 -2.98 -45.40
N ARG A 545 9.32 -2.27 -44.88
CA ARG A 545 8.12 -1.88 -45.62
C ARG A 545 8.41 -0.57 -46.36
N GLN A 546 8.31 -0.62 -47.69
CA GLN A 546 8.31 0.54 -48.57
C GLN A 546 7.07 1.40 -48.32
N ALA A 547 7.30 2.70 -48.16
CA ALA A 547 6.25 3.72 -48.10
C ALA A 547 5.64 3.89 -49.50
N SER A 548 4.34 3.64 -49.63
CA SER A 548 3.56 4.04 -50.80
C SER A 548 3.13 5.50 -50.62
N GLN A 549 3.62 6.36 -51.52
CA GLN A 549 3.17 7.75 -51.67
C GLN A 549 1.72 7.74 -52.22
N GLY A 550 0.75 8.16 -51.41
CA GLY A 550 -0.60 8.47 -51.86
C GLY A 550 -0.79 9.98 -52.00
N THR A 551 -1.09 10.41 -53.25
CA THR A 551 -1.37 11.79 -53.64
C THR A 551 -2.66 12.30 -52.97
N PRO A 552 -2.72 13.55 -52.46
CA PRO A 552 -3.96 14.10 -51.90
C PRO A 552 -4.96 14.50 -53.03
N PRO A 553 -6.27 14.39 -52.81
CA PRO A 553 -7.28 14.83 -53.78
C PRO A 553 -7.45 16.36 -53.78
N ALA A 554 -7.70 16.91 -54.96
CA ALA A 554 -7.90 18.33 -55.22
C ALA A 554 -9.25 18.85 -54.66
N PRO A 555 -9.33 20.17 -54.31
CA PRO A 555 -10.56 20.76 -53.78
C PRO A 555 -11.62 20.96 -54.88
N PRO A 556 -12.93 20.94 -54.59
CA PRO A 556 -13.98 21.18 -55.59
C PRO A 556 -14.13 22.67 -55.88
N ASN A 557 -14.18 22.94 -57.20
CA ASN A 557 -14.46 24.26 -57.78
C ASN A 557 -15.83 24.78 -57.36
N GLY A 558 -15.89 26.06 -56.99
CA GLY A 558 -17.10 26.83 -56.87
C GLY A 558 -17.71 27.11 -58.22
N GLY A 559 -19.01 26.97 -58.31
CA GLY A 559 -19.86 27.39 -59.41
C GLY A 559 -21.02 28.23 -58.89
N ASN A 560 -21.05 29.45 -59.39
CA ASN A 560 -22.16 30.39 -59.27
C ASN A 560 -23.47 29.81 -59.77
N GLN A 561 -24.52 29.97 -59.04
CA GLN A 561 -25.74 30.74 -59.37
C GLN A 561 -26.63 30.84 -58.12
#